data_6e3fdab540c1f1cea29057777d24ddc6
#
_entry.id   6e3fdab540c1f1cea29057777d24ddc6
#
_cell.length_a   1.000
_cell.length_b   1.000
_cell.length_c   1.000
_cell.angle_alpha   90.00
_cell.angle_beta   90.00
_cell.angle_gamma   90.00
#
_symmetry.space_group_name_H-M   'P 1'
#
loop_
_entity.id
_entity.type
_entity.pdbx_description
1 polymer ?
#
loop_
_entity_poly.entity_id
_entity_poly.type
_entity_poly.pdbx_seq_one_letter_code
_entity_poly.pdbx_strand_id
1 'polypeptide(L)'
;VGHLAKDLSIAPERVAIRGKEVLTTVDFNIEGFEKDSLYVTPIGICTNYYTQKNKFIFVNVNNERIKLYDNNKLTVFDAIMQIGYPNEKLFPRRGKEIEYMLNGKTRLVRGLPGEGAVITLNKEPASLNTPIEQNDVIYVEESTIGEAASMTLGQIEEFGSDITFDVNGKNIVCPRFAYVNGELKSEFYDIRNRDAVRIENFYTVGQLFTFLDLDYSKYDIMVNNMPADKMTKVYENFTVNFNEKSEQKDYNDAPNEDIDNEDMDNEDVKNEDENSEDV
;
A
#
# COMPACT_ATOMS: atom_id res chain seq x y z
N VAL A 1 41.78 -36.75 9.33
CA VAL A 1 41.78 -35.96 8.09
C VAL A 1 40.82 -36.61 7.10
N GLY A 2 41.04 -37.89 6.70
CA GLY A 2 40.26 -38.54 5.64
C GLY A 2 38.75 -38.60 5.89
N HIS A 3 38.31 -38.94 7.11
CA HIS A 3 36.87 -38.97 7.46
C HIS A 3 36.26 -37.59 7.42
N LEU A 4 36.95 -36.58 7.98
CA LEU A 4 36.46 -35.19 7.99
C LEU A 4 36.34 -34.62 6.59
N ALA A 5 37.34 -34.87 5.71
CA ALA A 5 37.31 -34.47 4.31
C ALA A 5 36.12 -35.10 3.57
N LYS A 6 35.83 -36.38 3.83
CA LYS A 6 34.70 -37.09 3.22
C LYS A 6 33.36 -36.56 3.73
N ASP A 7 33.21 -36.39 5.04
CA ASP A 7 31.95 -35.95 5.66
C ASP A 7 31.57 -34.51 5.29
N LEU A 8 32.57 -33.63 5.10
CA LEU A 8 32.38 -32.24 4.67
C LEU A 8 32.46 -32.06 3.15
N SER A 9 32.65 -33.14 2.39
CA SER A 9 32.80 -33.05 0.92
C SER A 9 33.88 -32.06 0.46
N ILE A 10 35.00 -32.01 1.20
CA ILE A 10 36.12 -31.13 0.93
C ILE A 10 37.30 -31.94 0.38
N ALA A 11 38.04 -31.35 -0.54
CA ALA A 11 39.27 -31.98 -1.06
C ALA A 11 40.24 -32.28 0.11
N PRO A 12 40.82 -33.51 0.21
CA PRO A 12 41.67 -33.91 1.31
C PRO A 12 42.86 -32.98 1.57
N GLU A 13 43.37 -32.33 0.53
CA GLU A 13 44.50 -31.36 0.57
C GLU A 13 44.10 -30.08 1.32
N ARG A 14 42.82 -29.81 1.44
CA ARG A 14 42.28 -28.64 2.16
C ARG A 14 42.03 -28.90 3.64
N VAL A 15 42.17 -30.14 4.09
CA VAL A 15 41.96 -30.51 5.49
C VAL A 15 43.33 -30.89 6.10
N ALA A 16 43.80 -30.00 6.99
CA ALA A 16 45.06 -30.25 7.70
C ALA A 16 44.80 -30.29 9.21
N ILE A 17 45.52 -31.14 9.91
CA ILE A 17 45.61 -31.15 11.35
C ILE A 17 46.91 -30.45 11.74
N ARG A 18 46.80 -29.43 12.57
CA ARG A 18 47.97 -28.83 13.21
C ARG A 18 48.29 -29.59 14.50
N GLY A 19 49.49 -30.04 14.62
CA GLY A 19 49.98 -30.80 15.75
C GLY A 19 51.11 -30.09 16.48
N LYS A 20 52.01 -30.85 17.07
CA LYS A 20 53.12 -30.34 17.88
C LYS A 20 54.05 -29.35 17.18
N GLU A 21 54.06 -29.31 15.82
CA GLU A 21 54.84 -28.35 15.07
C GLU A 21 54.48 -26.90 15.37
N VAL A 22 53.24 -26.62 15.79
CA VAL A 22 52.83 -25.28 16.17
C VAL A 22 53.49 -24.80 17.44
N LEU A 23 53.97 -25.73 18.29
CA LEU A 23 54.67 -25.44 19.53
C LEU A 23 56.16 -25.16 19.33
N THR A 24 56.68 -25.22 18.13
CA THR A 24 58.10 -24.92 17.86
C THR A 24 58.48 -23.47 18.12
N THR A 25 57.50 -22.56 17.98
CA THR A 25 57.66 -21.13 18.27
C THR A 25 57.49 -20.74 19.74
N VAL A 26 57.21 -21.73 20.60
CA VAL A 26 56.97 -21.52 22.03
C VAL A 26 58.18 -22.07 22.80
N ASP A 27 58.81 -21.23 23.60
CA ASP A 27 59.90 -21.64 24.49
C ASP A 27 59.31 -22.15 25.80
N PHE A 28 59.74 -23.38 26.20
CA PHE A 28 59.28 -24.00 27.45
C PHE A 28 60.46 -24.02 28.41
N ASN A 29 60.30 -23.32 29.53
CA ASN A 29 61.30 -23.23 30.59
C ASN A 29 61.16 -24.39 31.60
N ILE A 30 60.87 -25.58 31.10
CA ILE A 30 60.70 -26.80 31.95
C ILE A 30 61.64 -27.88 31.38
N GLU A 31 62.54 -28.36 32.25
CA GLU A 31 63.41 -29.47 31.88
C GLU A 31 62.59 -30.77 31.64
N GLY A 32 62.89 -31.45 30.50
CA GLY A 32 62.25 -32.72 30.19
C GLY A 32 60.83 -32.63 29.66
N PHE A 33 60.33 -31.45 29.30
CA PHE A 33 59.01 -31.27 28.71
C PHE A 33 58.98 -31.72 27.24
N GLU A 34 58.19 -32.75 26.93
CA GLU A 34 57.93 -33.16 25.57
C GLU A 34 56.81 -32.37 24.95
N LYS A 35 57.06 -31.72 23.78
CA LYS A 35 56.04 -31.01 23.01
C LYS A 35 55.06 -31.99 22.36
N ASP A 36 53.87 -32.11 22.89
CA ASP A 36 52.78 -32.96 22.40
C ASP A 36 51.65 -32.11 21.81
N SER A 37 50.92 -32.65 20.84
CA SER A 37 49.78 -32.02 20.22
C SER A 37 48.65 -31.72 21.17
N LEU A 38 48.52 -32.45 22.29
CA LEU A 38 47.60 -32.21 23.36
C LEU A 38 47.76 -30.83 24.01
N TYR A 39 49.00 -30.26 23.99
CA TYR A 39 49.29 -28.98 24.59
C TYR A 39 49.02 -27.80 23.66
N VAL A 40 48.71 -28.02 22.36
CA VAL A 40 48.47 -26.93 21.41
C VAL A 40 47.32 -26.05 21.82
N THR A 41 46.20 -26.64 22.20
CA THR A 41 45.00 -25.88 22.65
C THR A 41 45.22 -25.16 23.97
N PRO A 42 45.69 -25.81 25.07
CA PRO A 42 45.94 -25.11 26.31
C PRO A 42 46.99 -23.98 26.19
N ILE A 43 48.08 -24.24 25.46
CA ILE A 43 49.11 -23.25 25.27
C ILE A 43 48.60 -22.11 24.40
N GLY A 44 47.84 -22.40 23.32
CA GLY A 44 47.20 -21.39 22.51
C GLY A 44 46.27 -20.48 23.29
N ILE A 45 45.48 -21.04 24.20
CA ILE A 45 44.62 -20.27 25.13
C ILE A 45 45.48 -19.39 26.06
N CYS A 46 46.51 -19.93 26.66
CA CYS A 46 47.41 -19.16 27.53
C CYS A 46 48.13 -18.04 26.76
N THR A 47 48.72 -18.36 25.59
CA THR A 47 49.40 -17.37 24.77
C THR A 47 48.45 -16.25 24.33
N ASN A 48 47.24 -16.64 23.89
CA ASN A 48 46.21 -15.67 23.54
C ASN A 48 45.83 -14.79 24.75
N TYR A 49 45.61 -15.37 25.90
CA TYR A 49 45.32 -14.62 27.13
C TYR A 49 46.43 -13.62 27.45
N TYR A 50 47.71 -14.03 27.45
CA TYR A 50 48.82 -13.15 27.75
C TYR A 50 49.08 -12.12 26.67
N THR A 51 48.92 -12.45 25.41
CA THR A 51 49.04 -11.51 24.30
C THR A 51 47.94 -10.46 24.29
N GLN A 52 46.74 -10.88 24.74
CA GLN A 52 45.57 -10.01 24.78
C GLN A 52 45.28 -9.37 26.13
N LYS A 53 46.15 -9.59 27.13
CA LYS A 53 45.94 -9.25 28.54
C LYS A 53 45.56 -7.80 28.85
N ASN A 54 45.67 -6.87 27.89
CA ASN A 54 45.30 -5.47 28.05
C ASN A 54 44.53 -4.91 26.80
N LYS A 55 43.97 -5.78 25.99
CA LYS A 55 43.23 -5.32 24.79
C LYS A 55 41.76 -5.11 25.07
N PHE A 56 41.46 -4.35 26.10
CA PHE A 56 40.13 -3.86 26.37
C PHE A 56 40.16 -2.35 26.44
N ILE A 57 39.21 -1.71 25.80
CA ILE A 57 38.94 -0.30 25.96
C ILE A 57 37.63 -0.12 26.75
N PHE A 58 37.52 0.98 27.44
CA PHE A 58 36.29 1.43 28.06
C PHE A 58 35.84 2.69 27.38
N VAL A 59 34.60 2.70 26.99
CA VAL A 59 33.93 3.87 26.39
C VAL A 59 32.60 4.13 27.12
N ASN A 60 32.08 5.32 27.04
CA ASN A 60 30.77 5.65 27.56
C ASN A 60 29.77 5.81 26.39
N VAL A 61 28.65 5.09 26.45
CA VAL A 61 27.56 5.22 25.49
C VAL A 61 26.30 5.64 26.23
N ASN A 62 25.74 6.79 25.93
CA ASN A 62 24.57 7.37 26.63
C ASN A 62 24.70 7.32 28.16
N ASN A 63 25.89 7.69 28.70
CA ASN A 63 26.25 7.65 30.14
C ASN A 63 26.45 6.24 30.73
N GLU A 64 26.37 5.19 29.95
CA GLU A 64 26.69 3.84 30.38
C GLU A 64 28.14 3.50 30.00
N ARG A 65 28.94 3.11 31.01
CA ARG A 65 30.33 2.70 30.79
C ARG A 65 30.40 1.24 30.37
N ILE A 66 30.89 1.00 29.18
CA ILE A 66 31.02 -0.34 28.61
C ILE A 66 32.47 -0.73 28.39
N LYS A 67 32.72 -2.03 28.39
CA LYS A 67 34.01 -2.66 28.13
C LYS A 67 33.96 -3.37 26.78
N LEU A 68 34.85 -3.01 25.88
CA LEU A 68 34.97 -3.60 24.55
C LEU A 68 36.31 -4.31 24.38
N TYR A 69 36.32 -5.40 23.66
CA TYR A 69 37.54 -6.07 23.24
C TYR A 69 38.15 -5.32 22.06
N ASP A 70 39.34 -4.77 22.25
CA ASP A 70 40.02 -4.00 21.23
C ASP A 70 40.68 -4.90 20.18
N ASN A 71 40.13 -4.89 18.99
CA ASN A 71 40.65 -5.54 17.80
C ASN A 71 41.39 -4.57 16.85
N ASN A 72 41.69 -3.36 17.31
CA ASN A 72 42.24 -2.21 16.55
C ASN A 72 41.35 -1.72 15.40
N LYS A 73 40.07 -2.05 15.38
CA LYS A 73 39.10 -1.68 14.33
C LYS A 73 37.71 -1.38 14.91
N LEU A 74 37.65 -1.07 16.21
CA LEU A 74 36.40 -0.76 16.86
C LEU A 74 35.81 0.54 16.34
N THR A 75 34.50 0.54 16.15
CA THR A 75 33.73 1.67 15.67
C THR A 75 32.62 2.03 16.66
N VAL A 76 32.02 3.18 16.46
CA VAL A 76 30.82 3.60 17.19
C VAL A 76 29.73 2.53 17.12
N PHE A 77 29.57 1.87 15.98
CA PHE A 77 28.60 0.78 15.79
C PHE A 77 28.85 -0.38 16.76
N ASP A 78 30.10 -0.80 16.94
CA ASP A 78 30.44 -1.90 17.86
C ASP A 78 30.06 -1.56 19.29
N ALA A 79 30.30 -0.32 19.70
CA ALA A 79 29.94 0.16 21.03
C ALA A 79 28.42 0.20 21.26
N ILE A 80 27.69 0.68 20.26
CA ILE A 80 26.21 0.76 20.30
C ILE A 80 25.59 -0.65 20.33
N MET A 81 26.14 -1.58 19.55
CA MET A 81 25.66 -2.97 19.57
C MET A 81 25.96 -3.68 20.88
N GLN A 82 27.08 -3.38 21.52
CA GLN A 82 27.46 -3.99 22.82
C GLN A 82 26.46 -3.67 23.95
N ILE A 83 25.82 -2.50 23.92
CA ILE A 83 24.76 -2.16 24.88
C ILE A 83 23.39 -2.71 24.51
N GLY A 84 23.29 -3.45 23.39
CA GLY A 84 22.01 -3.97 22.91
C GLY A 84 21.05 -2.90 22.38
N TYR A 85 21.60 -1.79 21.86
CA TYR A 85 20.76 -0.72 21.31
C TYR A 85 19.94 -1.23 20.12
N PRO A 86 18.62 -0.98 20.08
CA PRO A 86 17.78 -1.51 19.00
C PRO A 86 18.13 -0.93 17.64
N ASN A 87 18.44 -1.79 16.67
CA ASN A 87 18.80 -1.37 15.30
C ASN A 87 17.75 -0.47 14.65
N GLU A 88 16.47 -0.74 14.90
CA GLU A 88 15.34 0.06 14.38
C GLU A 88 15.34 1.51 14.87
N LYS A 89 16.06 1.80 15.97
CA LYS A 89 16.22 3.16 16.49
C LYS A 89 17.43 3.90 15.92
N LEU A 90 18.26 3.24 15.11
CA LEU A 90 19.40 3.85 14.44
C LEU A 90 19.05 4.40 13.05
N PHE A 91 18.11 3.77 12.39
CA PHE A 91 17.77 4.09 11.00
C PHE A 91 16.43 4.81 10.90
N PRO A 92 16.26 5.73 9.93
CA PRO A 92 15.01 6.45 9.72
C PRO A 92 13.86 5.47 9.45
N ARG A 93 12.75 5.67 10.16
CA ARG A 93 11.55 4.87 9.98
C ARG A 93 10.52 5.64 9.18
N ARG A 94 9.82 4.95 8.28
CA ARG A 94 8.73 5.58 7.54
C ARG A 94 7.50 5.73 8.43
N GLY A 95 6.76 6.81 8.20
CA GLY A 95 5.44 7.01 8.76
C GLY A 95 4.47 5.92 8.31
N LYS A 96 3.33 5.87 8.98
CA LYS A 96 2.27 4.89 8.69
C LYS A 96 1.80 5.04 7.24
N GLU A 97 1.70 3.95 6.51
CA GLU A 97 1.18 3.89 5.14
C GLU A 97 -0.34 3.77 5.11
N ILE A 98 -0.94 4.14 3.98
CA ILE A 98 -2.35 3.94 3.66
C ILE A 98 -2.42 2.92 2.53
N GLU A 99 -3.10 1.81 2.77
CA GLU A 99 -3.48 0.84 1.76
C GLU A 99 -4.97 1.01 1.47
N TYR A 100 -5.33 1.20 0.19
CA TYR A 100 -6.71 1.35 -0.24
C TYR A 100 -6.95 0.63 -1.56
N MET A 101 -8.20 0.36 -1.89
CA MET A 101 -8.58 -0.22 -3.17
C MET A 101 -9.06 0.87 -4.13
N LEU A 102 -8.51 0.93 -5.32
CA LEU A 102 -8.97 1.79 -6.40
C LEU A 102 -9.50 0.93 -7.55
N ASN A 103 -10.80 1.01 -7.83
CA ASN A 103 -11.45 0.23 -8.90
C ASN A 103 -11.12 -1.27 -8.83
N GLY A 104 -11.09 -1.84 -7.59
CA GLY A 104 -10.76 -3.23 -7.34
C GLY A 104 -9.27 -3.58 -7.34
N LYS A 105 -8.37 -2.62 -7.51
CA LYS A 105 -6.92 -2.81 -7.43
C LYS A 105 -6.36 -2.17 -6.16
N THR A 106 -5.53 -2.91 -5.44
CA THR A 106 -4.84 -2.37 -4.26
C THR A 106 -3.83 -1.31 -4.64
N ARG A 107 -3.85 -0.20 -3.93
CA ARG A 107 -2.92 0.93 -4.02
C ARG A 107 -2.32 1.20 -2.65
N LEU A 108 -1.07 1.64 -2.63
CA LEU A 108 -0.32 1.94 -1.43
C LEU A 108 0.25 3.36 -1.49
N VAL A 109 -0.06 4.16 -0.46
CA VAL A 109 0.55 5.47 -0.24
C VAL A 109 1.48 5.34 0.95
N ARG A 110 2.77 5.59 0.72
CA ARG A 110 3.79 5.47 1.76
C ARG A 110 3.91 6.75 2.56
N GLY A 111 4.07 6.61 3.88
CA GLY A 111 4.42 7.72 4.74
C GLY A 111 5.82 8.27 4.43
N LEU A 112 6.09 9.48 4.86
CA LEU A 112 7.39 10.12 4.70
C LEU A 112 8.46 9.39 5.52
N PRO A 113 9.72 9.39 5.11
CA PRO A 113 10.82 8.90 5.92
C PRO A 113 11.03 9.83 7.11
N GLY A 114 11.37 9.27 8.26
CA GLY A 114 11.88 10.02 9.40
C GLY A 114 13.35 10.40 9.21
N GLU A 115 13.95 10.95 10.26
CA GLU A 115 15.36 11.27 10.33
C GLU A 115 16.15 10.11 10.97
N GLY A 116 17.40 9.93 10.55
CA GLY A 116 18.30 8.96 11.15
C GLY A 116 18.70 9.34 12.57
N ALA A 117 19.27 8.40 13.32
CA ALA A 117 19.82 8.69 14.62
C ALA A 117 20.93 9.75 14.53
N VAL A 118 20.93 10.67 15.48
CA VAL A 118 22.02 11.64 15.61
C VAL A 118 23.07 11.04 16.54
N ILE A 119 24.30 10.94 16.05
CA ILE A 119 25.41 10.34 16.80
C ILE A 119 26.50 11.40 17.00
N THR A 120 26.98 11.51 18.21
CA THR A 120 28.14 12.31 18.51
C THR A 120 29.21 11.49 19.23
N LEU A 121 30.47 11.76 18.90
CA LEU A 121 31.64 11.22 19.57
C LEU A 121 32.42 12.40 20.18
N ASN A 122 32.55 12.40 21.49
CA ASN A 122 33.22 13.48 22.24
C ASN A 122 32.61 14.88 21.92
N LYS A 123 31.29 14.94 21.73
CA LYS A 123 30.48 16.13 21.38
C LYS A 123 30.59 16.58 19.91
N GLU A 124 31.38 15.93 19.08
CA GLU A 124 31.48 16.20 17.64
C GLU A 124 30.58 15.24 16.87
N PRO A 125 29.99 15.68 15.74
CA PRO A 125 29.20 14.80 14.90
C PRO A 125 30.00 13.59 14.44
N ALA A 126 29.40 12.42 14.55
CA ALA A 126 30.03 11.16 14.17
C ALA A 126 29.08 10.25 13.38
N SER A 127 29.62 9.21 12.79
CA SER A 127 28.88 8.17 12.09
C SER A 127 29.06 6.83 12.79
N LEU A 128 28.24 5.85 12.43
CA LEU A 128 28.37 4.47 12.91
C LEU A 128 29.75 3.88 12.62
N ASN A 129 30.42 4.29 11.54
CA ASN A 129 31.72 3.77 11.14
C ASN A 129 32.90 4.58 11.70
N THR A 130 32.64 5.59 12.53
CA THR A 130 33.70 6.38 13.14
C THR A 130 34.50 5.51 14.10
N PRO A 131 35.84 5.42 13.99
CA PRO A 131 36.70 4.68 14.93
C PRO A 131 36.58 5.24 16.35
N ILE A 132 36.72 4.36 17.35
CA ILE A 132 36.65 4.72 18.75
C ILE A 132 37.91 4.32 19.47
N GLU A 133 38.24 5.09 20.51
CA GLU A 133 39.41 4.90 21.34
C GLU A 133 39.05 4.81 22.84
N GLN A 134 40.05 4.56 23.67
CA GLN A 134 39.92 4.49 25.11
C GLN A 134 39.34 5.80 25.70
N ASN A 135 38.29 5.69 26.53
CA ASN A 135 37.60 6.77 27.23
C ASN A 135 36.72 7.68 26.31
N ASP A 136 36.47 7.29 25.08
CA ASP A 136 35.54 8.02 24.23
C ASP A 136 34.12 8.05 24.82
N VAL A 137 33.45 9.16 24.53
CA VAL A 137 32.06 9.40 24.95
C VAL A 137 31.18 9.48 23.73
N ILE A 138 30.32 8.50 23.57
CA ILE A 138 29.37 8.36 22.47
C ILE A 138 27.99 8.75 22.99
N TYR A 139 27.33 9.62 22.27
CA TYR A 139 25.93 9.96 22.52
C TYR A 139 25.11 9.64 21.29
N VAL A 140 24.00 8.92 21.49
CA VAL A 140 23.11 8.48 20.43
C VAL A 140 21.71 8.95 20.75
N GLU A 141 21.17 9.82 19.90
CA GLU A 141 19.76 10.22 19.89
C GLU A 141 19.02 9.34 18.87
N GLU A 142 17.84 8.85 19.26
CA GLU A 142 17.07 7.91 18.44
C GLU A 142 16.64 8.53 17.12
N SER A 143 16.57 7.69 16.08
CA SER A 143 15.92 8.02 14.82
C SER A 143 14.44 8.33 15.00
N THR A 144 13.90 9.18 14.17
CA THR A 144 12.48 9.53 14.19
C THR A 144 11.64 8.63 13.28
N ILE A 145 10.34 8.63 13.53
CA ILE A 145 9.35 8.10 12.61
C ILE A 145 8.85 9.30 11.78
N GLY A 146 8.82 9.15 10.47
CA GLY A 146 8.31 10.17 9.57
C GLY A 146 6.80 10.36 9.70
N GLU A 147 6.29 11.35 9.01
CA GLU A 147 4.87 11.64 8.98
C GLU A 147 4.08 10.51 8.31
N ALA A 148 2.89 10.26 8.82
CA ALA A 148 1.97 9.29 8.22
C ALA A 148 1.58 9.73 6.81
N ALA A 149 1.29 8.77 5.95
CA ALA A 149 0.74 9.04 4.63
C ALA A 149 -0.57 9.81 4.77
N SER A 150 -0.76 10.81 3.92
CA SER A 150 -2.03 11.50 3.71
C SER A 150 -2.25 11.66 2.21
N MET A 151 -3.48 11.49 1.76
CA MET A 151 -3.87 11.63 0.37
C MET A 151 -5.35 11.92 0.28
N THR A 152 -5.72 12.92 -0.51
CA THR A 152 -7.13 13.19 -0.82
C THR A 152 -7.55 12.51 -2.13
N LEU A 153 -8.84 12.35 -2.36
CA LEU A 153 -9.38 11.84 -3.63
C LEU A 153 -8.92 12.66 -4.82
N GLY A 154 -8.85 13.99 -4.69
CA GLY A 154 -8.40 14.89 -5.76
C GLY A 154 -6.95 14.70 -6.18
N GLN A 155 -6.13 14.03 -5.36
CA GLN A 155 -4.73 13.70 -5.67
C GLN A 155 -4.57 12.38 -6.44
N ILE A 156 -5.67 11.62 -6.63
CA ILE A 156 -5.66 10.43 -7.46
C ILE A 156 -5.64 10.88 -8.92
N GLU A 157 -4.67 10.43 -9.70
CA GLU A 157 -4.51 10.79 -11.12
C GLU A 157 -5.79 10.49 -11.92
N GLU A 158 -6.41 9.36 -11.69
CA GLU A 158 -7.64 8.93 -12.37
C GLU A 158 -8.85 9.78 -11.99
N PHE A 159 -8.81 10.49 -10.86
CA PHE A 159 -9.89 11.39 -10.42
C PHE A 159 -9.74 12.80 -11.03
N GLY A 160 -8.54 13.25 -11.26
CA GLY A 160 -8.22 14.64 -11.60
C GLY A 160 -8.63 15.13 -12.99
N SER A 161 -9.34 14.33 -13.81
CA SER A 161 -9.84 14.74 -15.12
C SER A 161 -11.36 14.85 -15.14
N ASP A 162 -11.89 15.97 -15.64
CA ASP A 162 -13.31 16.13 -15.91
C ASP A 162 -13.77 15.21 -17.05
N ILE A 163 -15.09 14.97 -17.15
CA ILE A 163 -15.71 14.24 -18.24
C ILE A 163 -16.45 15.22 -19.13
N THR A 164 -16.24 15.13 -20.45
CA THR A 164 -16.90 15.99 -21.43
C THR A 164 -17.95 15.20 -22.21
N PHE A 165 -19.12 15.79 -22.37
CA PHE A 165 -20.23 15.28 -23.18
C PHE A 165 -20.63 16.30 -24.24
N ASP A 166 -21.08 15.83 -25.43
CA ASP A 166 -21.77 16.65 -26.40
C ASP A 166 -23.29 16.58 -26.14
N VAL A 167 -23.86 17.67 -25.63
CA VAL A 167 -25.27 17.75 -25.28
C VAL A 167 -25.97 18.74 -26.24
N ASN A 168 -26.83 18.24 -27.12
CA ASN A 168 -27.50 19.05 -28.17
C ASN A 168 -26.50 19.94 -28.92
N GLY A 169 -25.32 19.40 -29.33
CA GLY A 169 -24.29 20.10 -30.07
C GLY A 169 -23.45 21.08 -29.24
N LYS A 170 -23.55 21.04 -27.91
CA LYS A 170 -22.72 21.83 -26.98
C LYS A 170 -21.87 20.91 -26.11
N ASN A 171 -20.58 21.24 -25.99
CA ASN A 171 -19.69 20.53 -25.06
C ASN A 171 -19.99 20.94 -23.62
N ILE A 172 -20.42 19.99 -22.82
CA ILE A 172 -20.65 20.14 -21.37
C ILE A 172 -19.54 19.40 -20.62
N VAL A 173 -18.86 20.10 -19.74
CA VAL A 173 -17.81 19.57 -18.89
C VAL A 173 -18.38 19.28 -17.50
N CYS A 174 -18.33 18.03 -17.08
CA CYS A 174 -18.82 17.57 -15.79
C CYS A 174 -17.68 17.10 -14.91
N PRO A 175 -17.67 17.42 -13.60
CA PRO A 175 -16.65 16.93 -12.69
C PRO A 175 -16.74 15.41 -12.50
N ARG A 176 -15.60 14.74 -12.34
CA ARG A 176 -15.61 13.33 -11.92
C ARG A 176 -16.05 13.22 -10.47
N PHE A 177 -16.63 12.10 -10.13
CA PHE A 177 -17.00 11.77 -8.76
C PHE A 177 -16.56 10.35 -8.42
N ALA A 178 -16.39 10.12 -7.12
CA ALA A 178 -16.00 8.82 -6.60
C ALA A 178 -16.95 8.35 -5.50
N TYR A 179 -17.13 7.06 -5.44
CA TYR A 179 -17.74 6.40 -4.30
C TYR A 179 -16.64 5.82 -3.43
N VAL A 180 -16.69 6.15 -2.14
CA VAL A 180 -15.82 5.55 -1.13
C VAL A 180 -16.69 4.73 -0.19
N ASN A 181 -16.43 3.43 -0.12
CA ASN A 181 -17.24 2.49 0.68
C ASN A 181 -18.73 2.54 0.35
N GLY A 182 -19.07 2.85 -0.90
CA GLY A 182 -20.47 2.98 -1.38
C GLY A 182 -21.09 4.36 -1.24
N GLU A 183 -20.42 5.33 -0.62
CA GLU A 183 -20.90 6.70 -0.46
C GLU A 183 -20.19 7.66 -1.44
N LEU A 184 -20.95 8.60 -2.00
CA LEU A 184 -20.40 9.65 -2.85
C LEU A 184 -19.55 10.61 -2.02
N LYS A 185 -18.31 10.83 -2.45
CA LYS A 185 -17.36 11.73 -1.79
C LYS A 185 -16.79 12.74 -2.79
N SER A 186 -16.46 13.92 -2.28
CA SER A 186 -15.81 14.98 -3.04
C SER A 186 -14.28 14.79 -3.11
N GLU A 187 -13.63 15.59 -3.96
CA GLU A 187 -12.17 15.64 -4.12
C GLU A 187 -11.39 15.88 -2.82
N PHE A 188 -12.01 16.53 -1.83
CA PHE A 188 -11.40 16.88 -0.54
C PHE A 188 -11.46 15.74 0.50
N TYR A 189 -12.05 14.61 0.15
CA TYR A 189 -12.11 13.48 1.07
C TYR A 189 -10.72 12.90 1.31
N ASP A 190 -10.30 12.82 2.58
CA ASP A 190 -9.06 12.16 3.00
C ASP A 190 -9.23 10.64 2.96
N ILE A 191 -8.46 9.99 2.09
CA ILE A 191 -8.46 8.53 1.93
C ILE A 191 -7.91 7.90 3.20
N ARG A 192 -8.63 6.89 3.69
CA ARG A 192 -8.27 6.15 4.88
C ARG A 192 -7.78 4.75 4.54
N ASN A 193 -7.06 4.16 5.47
CA ASN A 193 -6.61 2.79 5.33
C ASN A 193 -7.79 1.82 5.14
N ARG A 194 -7.74 0.98 4.11
CA ARG A 194 -8.77 0.02 3.67
C ARG A 194 -10.00 0.64 3.00
N ASP A 195 -9.96 1.88 2.59
CA ASP A 195 -11.04 2.43 1.78
C ASP A 195 -11.16 1.71 0.44
N ALA A 196 -12.41 1.47 0.02
CA ALA A 196 -12.74 0.98 -1.31
C ALA A 196 -13.23 2.17 -2.16
N VAL A 197 -12.32 2.69 -2.97
CA VAL A 197 -12.58 3.83 -3.87
C VAL A 197 -12.98 3.31 -5.24
N ARG A 198 -14.11 3.79 -5.76
CA ARG A 198 -14.57 3.54 -7.11
C ARG A 198 -14.79 4.87 -7.83
N ILE A 199 -13.96 5.14 -8.82
CA ILE A 199 -14.06 6.31 -9.68
C ILE A 199 -14.87 5.89 -10.92
N GLU A 200 -15.96 6.62 -11.19
CA GLU A 200 -16.79 6.38 -12.36
C GLU A 200 -16.30 7.22 -13.53
N ASN A 201 -16.26 6.60 -14.71
CA ASN A 201 -15.89 7.25 -15.96
C ASN A 201 -17.10 7.51 -16.86
N PHE A 202 -18.30 7.52 -16.28
CA PHE A 202 -19.56 7.77 -16.95
C PHE A 202 -20.52 8.49 -16.00
N TYR A 203 -21.53 9.13 -16.62
CA TYR A 203 -22.73 9.58 -15.93
C TYR A 203 -23.90 8.71 -16.38
N THR A 204 -24.92 8.52 -15.56
CA THR A 204 -26.21 8.11 -16.06
C THR A 204 -26.93 9.31 -16.64
N VAL A 205 -27.85 9.10 -17.59
CA VAL A 205 -28.70 10.17 -18.12
C VAL A 205 -29.37 10.95 -16.98
N GLY A 206 -29.88 10.26 -15.95
CA GLY A 206 -30.48 10.92 -14.80
C GLY A 206 -29.52 11.83 -14.03
N GLN A 207 -28.25 11.41 -13.85
CA GLN A 207 -27.23 12.23 -13.21
C GLN A 207 -26.84 13.44 -14.07
N LEU A 208 -26.70 13.25 -15.39
CA LEU A 208 -26.39 14.33 -16.32
C LEU A 208 -27.50 15.39 -16.34
N PHE A 209 -28.78 14.94 -16.40
CA PHE A 209 -29.92 15.84 -16.35
C PHE A 209 -30.06 16.59 -15.02
N THR A 210 -29.76 15.90 -13.90
CA THR A 210 -29.68 16.58 -12.59
C THR A 210 -28.57 17.62 -12.55
N PHE A 211 -27.41 17.34 -13.15
CA PHE A 211 -26.32 18.31 -13.28
C PHE A 211 -26.68 19.53 -14.12
N LEU A 212 -27.50 19.30 -15.16
CA LEU A 212 -28.01 20.37 -16.04
C LEU A 212 -29.24 21.10 -15.48
N ASP A 213 -29.73 20.73 -14.29
CA ASP A 213 -30.96 21.23 -13.68
C ASP A 213 -32.21 21.01 -14.55
N LEU A 214 -32.27 19.86 -15.23
CA LEU A 214 -33.34 19.45 -16.12
C LEU A 214 -34.08 18.21 -15.56
N ASP A 215 -35.41 18.18 -15.72
CA ASP A 215 -36.21 17.02 -15.41
C ASP A 215 -36.28 16.08 -16.64
N TYR A 216 -35.49 14.97 -16.58
CA TYR A 216 -35.40 14.00 -17.65
C TYR A 216 -36.74 13.43 -18.11
N SER A 217 -37.77 13.42 -17.23
CA SER A 217 -39.09 12.86 -17.54
C SER A 217 -39.85 13.63 -18.62
N LYS A 218 -39.48 14.89 -18.82
CA LYS A 218 -40.13 15.80 -19.81
C LYS A 218 -39.56 15.68 -21.24
N TYR A 219 -38.49 14.89 -21.40
CA TYR A 219 -37.76 14.85 -22.66
C TYR A 219 -37.72 13.44 -23.27
N ASP A 220 -37.75 13.38 -24.58
CA ASP A 220 -37.34 12.22 -25.36
C ASP A 220 -35.82 12.30 -25.55
N ILE A 221 -35.08 11.31 -25.01
CA ILE A 221 -33.65 11.36 -24.90
C ILE A 221 -33.01 10.30 -25.80
N MET A 222 -31.97 10.69 -26.49
CA MET A 222 -31.15 9.81 -27.33
C MET A 222 -29.69 9.94 -26.92
N VAL A 223 -29.02 8.81 -26.73
CA VAL A 223 -27.58 8.73 -26.52
C VAL A 223 -26.95 8.05 -27.71
N ASN A 224 -26.06 8.72 -28.44
CA ASN A 224 -25.45 8.24 -29.68
C ASN A 224 -26.52 7.76 -30.68
N ASN A 225 -27.59 8.53 -30.85
CA ASN A 225 -28.73 8.24 -31.71
C ASN A 225 -29.57 7.00 -31.33
N MET A 226 -29.42 6.48 -30.13
CA MET A 226 -30.28 5.41 -29.61
C MET A 226 -31.15 5.92 -28.48
N PRO A 227 -32.43 5.52 -28.37
CA PRO A 227 -33.30 5.87 -27.28
C PRO A 227 -32.66 5.50 -25.94
N ALA A 228 -32.75 6.40 -24.96
CA ALA A 228 -32.11 6.24 -23.67
C ALA A 228 -33.08 6.50 -22.54
N ASP A 229 -32.89 5.74 -21.44
CA ASP A 229 -33.60 5.90 -20.18
C ASP A 229 -32.76 6.58 -19.11
N LYS A 230 -33.34 6.79 -17.93
CA LYS A 230 -32.67 7.41 -16.78
C LYS A 230 -31.36 6.71 -16.39
N MET A 231 -31.27 5.39 -16.55
CA MET A 231 -30.15 4.56 -16.11
C MET A 231 -29.10 4.34 -17.22
N THR A 232 -29.39 4.80 -18.44
CA THR A 232 -28.47 4.67 -19.57
C THR A 232 -27.16 5.40 -19.26
N LYS A 233 -26.03 4.70 -19.44
CA LYS A 233 -24.69 5.24 -19.18
C LYS A 233 -24.20 6.09 -20.34
N VAL A 234 -23.71 7.27 -20.00
CA VAL A 234 -23.12 8.22 -20.93
C VAL A 234 -21.64 8.33 -20.61
N TYR A 235 -20.80 7.85 -21.52
CA TYR A 235 -19.34 7.92 -21.39
C TYR A 235 -18.79 9.20 -22.01
N GLU A 236 -17.52 9.47 -21.73
CA GLU A 236 -16.81 10.61 -22.29
C GLU A 236 -16.94 10.68 -23.83
N ASN A 237 -17.19 11.88 -24.35
CA ASN A 237 -17.43 12.17 -25.77
C ASN A 237 -18.71 11.55 -26.38
N PHE A 238 -19.62 11.04 -25.56
CA PHE A 238 -20.93 10.62 -26.07
C PHE A 238 -21.78 11.83 -26.39
N THR A 239 -22.61 11.66 -27.43
CA THR A 239 -23.61 12.65 -27.86
C THR A 239 -24.92 12.35 -27.16
N VAL A 240 -25.48 13.33 -26.49
CA VAL A 240 -26.79 13.27 -25.85
C VAL A 240 -27.68 14.30 -26.49
N ASN A 241 -28.70 13.85 -27.24
CA ASN A 241 -29.70 14.70 -27.84
C ASN A 241 -31.03 14.51 -27.09
N PHE A 242 -31.72 15.59 -26.83
CA PHE A 242 -33.04 15.53 -26.22
C PHE A 242 -33.96 16.63 -26.76
N ASN A 243 -35.25 16.30 -26.87
CA ASN A 243 -36.34 17.22 -27.23
C ASN A 243 -37.46 17.08 -26.23
N GLU A 244 -38.22 18.15 -26.02
CA GLU A 244 -39.42 18.07 -25.18
C GLU A 244 -40.41 17.08 -25.78
N LYS A 245 -41.02 16.26 -24.92
CA LYS A 245 -42.10 15.38 -25.31
C LYS A 245 -43.27 16.22 -25.81
N SER A 246 -43.77 15.94 -27.00
CA SER A 246 -45.01 16.54 -27.48
C SER A 246 -46.14 16.13 -26.52
N GLU A 247 -46.83 17.12 -25.96
CA GLU A 247 -48.07 16.84 -25.26
C GLU A 247 -49.04 16.16 -26.23
N GLN A 248 -49.30 14.87 -26.03
CA GLN A 248 -50.43 14.22 -26.66
C GLN A 248 -51.69 14.90 -26.08
N LYS A 249 -52.29 15.81 -26.86
CA LYS A 249 -53.67 16.22 -26.61
C LYS A 249 -54.55 14.98 -26.73
N ASP A 250 -55.02 14.48 -25.59
CA ASP A 250 -56.10 13.51 -25.59
C ASP A 250 -57.31 14.11 -26.36
N TYR A 251 -57.49 13.74 -27.61
CA TYR A 251 -58.71 13.97 -28.38
C TYR A 251 -59.77 12.95 -27.91
N ASN A 252 -60.22 13.08 -26.70
CA ASN A 252 -61.41 12.39 -26.16
C ASN A 252 -62.42 13.41 -25.64
N ASP A 253 -62.76 14.42 -26.44
CA ASP A 253 -63.97 15.20 -26.30
C ASP A 253 -64.62 15.31 -27.68
N ALA A 254 -65.28 14.23 -28.08
CA ALA A 254 -66.32 14.32 -29.11
C ALA A 254 -67.64 14.66 -28.41
N PRO A 255 -68.32 15.74 -28.77
CA PRO A 255 -69.64 16.02 -28.22
C PRO A 255 -70.64 14.96 -28.64
N ASN A 256 -71.36 14.41 -27.68
CA ASN A 256 -72.59 13.62 -27.92
C ASN A 256 -73.58 14.47 -28.69
N GLU A 257 -73.80 14.17 -29.93
CA GLU A 257 -75.02 14.58 -30.62
C GLU A 257 -76.15 13.62 -30.23
N ASP A 258 -77.15 14.18 -29.52
CA ASP A 258 -78.43 13.58 -29.28
C ASP A 258 -79.11 13.22 -30.56
N ILE A 259 -79.38 11.93 -30.81
CA ILE A 259 -80.31 11.48 -31.82
C ILE A 259 -81.53 10.91 -31.10
N ASP A 260 -82.63 11.65 -31.26
CA ASP A 260 -83.97 11.31 -30.78
C ASP A 260 -84.44 9.97 -31.34
N ASN A 261 -85.10 9.26 -30.45
CA ASN A 261 -85.87 8.04 -30.72
C ASN A 261 -87.11 8.35 -31.54
N GLU A 262 -87.36 7.60 -32.58
CA GLU A 262 -88.71 7.25 -32.98
C GLU A 262 -88.81 5.76 -33.32
N ASP A 263 -89.87 5.26 -32.70
CA ASP A 263 -90.37 3.91 -32.67
C ASP A 263 -90.32 3.12 -34.00
N MET A 264 -90.18 1.81 -33.90
CA MET A 264 -91.11 0.86 -34.50
C MET A 264 -90.88 -0.59 -34.04
N ASP A 265 -91.99 -1.15 -33.73
CA ASP A 265 -92.36 -2.44 -33.21
C ASP A 265 -91.91 -3.68 -33.98
N ASN A 266 -91.92 -4.80 -33.21
CA ASN A 266 -92.24 -6.21 -33.59
C ASN A 266 -91.27 -6.99 -34.50
N GLU A 267 -90.93 -8.16 -34.20
CA GLU A 267 -91.59 -9.43 -33.90
C GLU A 267 -90.63 -10.55 -33.59
N ASP A 268 -91.11 -11.40 -32.75
CA ASP A 268 -90.68 -12.76 -32.43
C ASP A 268 -89.88 -13.53 -33.46
N VAL A 269 -88.96 -14.39 -33.00
CA VAL A 269 -89.04 -15.86 -33.15
C VAL A 269 -87.86 -16.53 -32.34
N LYS A 270 -88.30 -17.38 -31.44
CA LYS A 270 -87.84 -18.52 -30.72
C LYS A 270 -86.65 -19.35 -31.24
N ASN A 271 -86.04 -19.94 -30.20
CA ASN A 271 -85.49 -21.31 -30.10
C ASN A 271 -84.14 -21.61 -30.81
N GLU A 272 -83.32 -22.44 -30.29
CA GLU A 272 -83.22 -23.46 -29.25
C GLU A 272 -81.74 -23.87 -29.17
N ASP A 273 -81.34 -24.20 -27.96
CA ASP A 273 -80.52 -25.32 -27.49
C ASP A 273 -79.31 -25.79 -28.42
N GLU A 274 -78.24 -26.09 -27.92
CA GLU A 274 -77.75 -27.13 -27.01
C GLU A 274 -76.20 -27.15 -27.01
N ASN A 275 -75.72 -27.23 -25.86
CA ASN A 275 -74.87 -28.25 -25.29
C ASN A 275 -73.55 -28.72 -25.97
N SER A 276 -72.65 -28.75 -25.18
CA SER A 276 -71.74 -29.82 -24.65
C SER A 276 -70.24 -29.54 -24.93
N GLU A 277 -69.54 -29.39 -23.86
CA GLU A 277 -68.70 -30.38 -23.13
C GLU A 277 -67.48 -30.89 -23.88
N ASP A 278 -66.40 -30.75 -23.14
CA ASP A 278 -65.23 -31.64 -23.02
C ASP A 278 -64.25 -31.80 -24.17
N VAL A 279 -63.04 -31.41 -23.95
CA VAL A 279 -61.90 -32.18 -23.40
C VAL A 279 -60.72 -31.24 -23.18
#